data_1df62ce1b3ca5940cfd9d0ff6f8da897
#
_entry.id   1df62ce1b3ca5940cfd9d0ff6f8da897
#
_cell.length_a   1.000
_cell.length_b   1.000
_cell.length_c   1.000
_cell.angle_alpha   90.00
_cell.angle_beta   90.00
_cell.angle_gamma   90.00
#
_symmetry.space_group_name_H-M   'P 1'
#
loop_
_entity.id
_entity.type
_entity.pdbx_description
1 polymer ?
#
loop_
_entity_poly.entity_id
_entity_poly.type
_entity_poly.pdbx_seq_one_letter_code
_entity_poly.pdbx_strand_id
1 'polypeptide(L)'
;MKAIELKNVKKSFKDGDETIEALKETNFSVDKGKFVAIIGPSGSGKSTLLTIAGGLQSPSSGEIWINGRALNEKKEKARAKVRFEEIGFILQASNLVPFLTVKKQLQLVDKVNKAKENRAGLDLLKRLGLEKLVDKYPEELSGGERQRVAIVRALYNDPTIILADEPTASLDTEKAYEVVKILAKEAKEKNKATIMVTHDLRLVDYCDKVYLMEDGRLSEKVD
;
A
#
# COMPACT_ATOMS: atom_id res chain seq x y z
N MET A 1 4.30 15.49 11.20
CA MET A 1 4.52 14.32 12.10
C MET A 1 4.68 13.08 11.24
N LYS A 2 5.80 12.37 11.36
CA LYS A 2 6.10 11.18 10.56
C LYS A 2 5.10 10.06 10.85
N ALA A 3 4.41 9.59 9.82
CA ALA A 3 3.57 8.40 9.90
C ALA A 3 4.41 7.14 9.77
N ILE A 4 5.40 7.17 8.87
CA ILE A 4 6.33 6.07 8.65
C ILE A 4 7.76 6.62 8.53
N GLU A 5 8.71 5.89 9.08
CA GLU A 5 10.14 6.22 8.99
C GLU A 5 10.98 4.93 8.91
N LEU A 6 11.87 4.88 7.94
CA LEU A 6 12.89 3.86 7.76
C LEU A 6 14.24 4.49 8.10
N LYS A 7 15.02 3.86 8.98
CA LYS A 7 16.34 4.32 9.41
C LYS A 7 17.40 3.27 9.07
N ASN A 8 18.33 3.62 8.19
CA ASN A 8 19.44 2.77 7.75
C ASN A 8 19.00 1.37 7.31
N VAL A 9 17.83 1.28 6.68
CA VAL A 9 17.21 0.01 6.28
C VAL A 9 17.95 -0.55 5.08
N LYS A 10 18.33 -1.85 5.17
CA LYS A 10 18.93 -2.63 4.07
C LYS A 10 18.19 -3.93 3.90
N LYS A 11 18.23 -4.47 2.68
CA LYS A 11 17.72 -5.82 2.40
C LYS A 11 18.59 -6.54 1.40
N SER A 12 19.05 -7.72 1.80
CA SER A 12 19.76 -8.65 0.94
C SER A 12 19.05 -9.99 0.92
N PHE A 13 19.13 -10.68 -0.19
CA PHE A 13 18.68 -12.06 -0.38
C PHE A 13 19.87 -12.93 -0.73
N LYS A 14 19.86 -14.18 -0.30
CA LYS A 14 20.78 -15.21 -0.75
C LYS A 14 20.19 -15.89 -1.98
N ASP A 15 20.96 -16.00 -3.05
CA ASP A 15 20.65 -16.75 -4.27
C ASP A 15 21.82 -17.68 -4.55
N GLY A 16 21.73 -18.92 -4.04
CA GLY A 16 22.87 -19.85 -3.99
C GLY A 16 24.02 -19.28 -3.16
N ASP A 17 25.19 -19.15 -3.77
CA ASP A 17 26.40 -18.57 -3.15
C ASP A 17 26.49 -17.05 -3.29
N GLU A 18 25.59 -16.43 -4.06
CA GLU A 18 25.57 -14.99 -4.26
C GLU A 18 24.65 -14.28 -3.27
N THR A 19 24.96 -13.02 -2.99
CA THR A 19 24.12 -12.12 -2.18
C THR A 19 23.66 -10.95 -3.04
N ILE A 20 22.35 -10.86 -3.25
CA ILE A 20 21.73 -9.77 -4.01
C ILE A 20 21.25 -8.70 -3.02
N GLU A 21 21.82 -7.50 -3.10
CA GLU A 21 21.34 -6.33 -2.34
C GLU A 21 20.12 -5.71 -3.04
N ALA A 22 18.92 -6.13 -2.65
CA ALA A 22 17.68 -5.61 -3.21
C ALA A 22 17.33 -4.20 -2.67
N LEU A 23 17.82 -3.83 -1.49
CA LEU A 23 17.69 -2.51 -0.91
C LEU A 23 19.00 -2.13 -0.22
N LYS A 24 19.67 -1.13 -0.76
CA LYS A 24 20.86 -0.51 -0.16
C LYS A 24 20.44 0.38 1.00
N GLU A 25 21.41 0.87 1.78
CA GLU A 25 21.10 1.69 2.94
C GLU A 25 20.14 2.84 2.60
N THR A 26 18.96 2.74 3.17
CA THR A 26 17.85 3.64 2.85
C THR A 26 17.36 4.34 4.12
N ASN A 27 17.34 5.67 4.07
CA ASN A 27 16.68 6.54 5.01
C ASN A 27 15.49 7.20 4.29
N PHE A 28 14.28 6.94 4.77
CA PHE A 28 13.07 7.39 4.11
C PHE A 28 11.99 7.69 5.13
N SER A 29 11.23 8.75 4.94
CA SER A 29 10.08 9.02 5.81
C SER A 29 8.97 9.75 5.06
N VAL A 30 7.72 9.49 5.50
CA VAL A 30 6.54 10.18 5.00
C VAL A 30 5.74 10.71 6.18
N ASP A 31 5.41 11.99 6.12
CA ASP A 31 4.55 12.64 7.10
C ASP A 31 3.07 12.32 6.85
N LYS A 32 2.27 12.43 7.90
CA LYS A 32 0.81 12.41 7.77
C LYS A 32 0.34 13.52 6.83
N GLY A 33 -0.68 13.23 6.04
CA GLY A 33 -1.22 14.17 5.06
C GLY A 33 -0.42 14.26 3.76
N LYS A 34 0.62 13.43 3.58
CA LYS A 34 1.48 13.42 2.39
C LYS A 34 1.23 12.21 1.51
N PHE A 35 1.21 12.47 0.21
CA PHE A 35 1.16 11.46 -0.84
C PHE A 35 2.46 11.49 -1.63
N VAL A 36 3.20 10.39 -1.62
CA VAL A 36 4.48 10.27 -2.32
C VAL A 36 4.44 9.15 -3.35
N ALA A 37 5.13 9.36 -4.48
CA ALA A 37 5.34 8.33 -5.49
C ALA A 37 6.78 7.80 -5.43
N ILE A 38 6.95 6.52 -5.70
CA ILE A 38 8.24 5.87 -5.93
C ILE A 38 8.20 5.30 -7.34
N ILE A 39 9.07 5.82 -8.20
CA ILE A 39 9.21 5.41 -9.60
C ILE A 39 10.56 4.70 -9.79
N GLY A 40 10.74 4.07 -10.93
CA GLY A 40 12.01 3.42 -11.32
C GLY A 40 11.79 2.15 -12.13
N PRO A 41 12.86 1.57 -12.70
CA PRO A 41 12.77 0.39 -13.55
C PRO A 41 12.28 -0.85 -12.77
N SER A 42 11.82 -1.87 -13.51
CA SER A 42 11.48 -3.17 -12.92
C SER A 42 12.72 -3.77 -12.25
N GLY A 43 12.54 -4.45 -11.13
CA GLY A 43 13.65 -5.05 -10.37
C GLY A 43 14.49 -4.09 -9.53
N SER A 44 14.22 -2.78 -9.54
CA SER A 44 15.03 -1.80 -8.78
C SER A 44 14.86 -1.85 -7.25
N GLY A 45 13.92 -2.65 -6.72
CA GLY A 45 13.70 -2.79 -5.27
C GLY A 45 12.44 -2.10 -4.72
N LYS A 46 11.59 -1.48 -5.56
CA LYS A 46 10.39 -0.72 -5.14
C LYS A 46 9.42 -1.56 -4.30
N SER A 47 9.01 -2.72 -4.79
CA SER A 47 8.09 -3.61 -4.06
C SER A 47 8.74 -4.18 -2.79
N THR A 48 10.06 -4.40 -2.81
CA THR A 48 10.83 -4.79 -1.63
C THR A 48 10.79 -3.69 -0.56
N LEU A 49 11.05 -2.44 -0.95
CA LEU A 49 10.93 -1.29 -0.05
C LEU A 49 9.52 -1.20 0.54
N LEU A 50 8.48 -1.34 -0.29
CA LEU A 50 7.08 -1.22 0.14
C LEU A 50 6.68 -2.34 1.12
N THR A 51 7.08 -3.58 0.85
CA THR A 51 6.78 -4.73 1.72
C THR A 51 7.53 -4.66 3.04
N ILE A 52 8.75 -4.13 3.05
CA ILE A 52 9.51 -3.85 4.28
C ILE A 52 8.86 -2.72 5.06
N ALA A 53 8.56 -1.60 4.40
CA ALA A 53 7.89 -0.44 5.01
C ALA A 53 6.58 -0.84 5.70
N GLY A 54 5.84 -1.76 5.11
CA GLY A 54 4.61 -2.31 5.68
C GLY A 54 4.79 -3.46 6.65
N GLY A 55 6.01 -3.87 6.97
CA GLY A 55 6.29 -4.96 7.90
C GLY A 55 5.82 -6.35 7.43
N LEU A 56 5.57 -6.54 6.13
CA LEU A 56 5.32 -7.85 5.53
C LEU A 56 6.62 -8.64 5.40
N GLN A 57 7.74 -7.94 5.24
CA GLN A 57 9.07 -8.50 5.16
C GLN A 57 9.99 -7.82 6.18
N SER A 58 10.85 -8.59 6.84
CA SER A 58 11.86 -8.03 7.74
C SER A 58 13.05 -7.49 6.93
N PRO A 59 13.59 -6.32 7.30
CA PRO A 59 14.85 -5.85 6.74
C PRO A 59 16.01 -6.76 7.18
N SER A 60 17.13 -6.71 6.47
CA SER A 60 18.38 -7.36 6.91
C SER A 60 19.07 -6.56 8.01
N SER A 61 18.93 -5.23 7.99
CA SER A 61 19.38 -4.31 9.05
C SER A 61 18.57 -3.02 9.01
N GLY A 62 18.70 -2.19 10.04
CA GLY A 62 18.00 -0.92 10.19
C GLY A 62 16.66 -1.06 10.91
N GLU A 63 15.94 0.04 11.02
CA GLU A 63 14.73 0.15 11.83
C GLU A 63 13.55 0.71 11.02
N ILE A 64 12.36 0.21 11.33
CA ILE A 64 11.08 0.69 10.78
C ILE A 64 10.25 1.25 11.92
N TRP A 65 9.78 2.47 11.75
CA TRP A 65 8.95 3.17 12.72
C TRP A 65 7.59 3.52 12.11
N ILE A 66 6.51 3.20 12.80
CA ILE A 66 5.13 3.51 12.41
C ILE A 66 4.49 4.32 13.54
N ASN A 67 4.05 5.53 13.24
CA ASN A 67 3.50 6.47 14.23
C ASN A 67 4.38 6.61 15.49
N GLY A 68 5.72 6.70 15.30
CA GLY A 68 6.69 6.84 16.38
C GLY A 68 6.95 5.54 17.18
N ARG A 69 6.50 4.39 16.73
CA ARG A 69 6.70 3.08 17.39
C ARG A 69 7.55 2.17 16.51
N ALA A 70 8.64 1.62 17.03
CA ALA A 70 9.47 0.65 16.33
C ALA A 70 8.65 -0.61 16.00
N LEU A 71 8.71 -1.05 14.73
CA LEU A 71 7.95 -2.20 14.23
C LEU A 71 8.76 -3.50 14.32
N ASN A 72 10.03 -3.46 13.93
CA ASN A 72 10.87 -4.66 13.79
C ASN A 72 11.31 -5.29 15.11
N GLU A 73 11.25 -4.57 16.22
CA GLU A 73 11.49 -5.11 17.56
C GLU A 73 10.32 -5.96 18.09
N LYS A 74 9.15 -5.87 17.43
CA LYS A 74 7.95 -6.57 17.90
C LYS A 74 7.94 -8.04 17.47
N LYS A 75 7.40 -8.91 18.32
CA LYS A 75 7.05 -10.29 17.93
C LYS A 75 6.01 -10.28 16.81
N GLU A 76 5.99 -11.32 15.98
CA GLU A 76 5.12 -11.38 14.77
C GLU A 76 3.65 -11.07 15.07
N LYS A 77 3.08 -11.59 16.16
CA LYS A 77 1.69 -11.29 16.54
C LYS A 77 1.44 -9.79 16.75
N ALA A 78 2.40 -9.08 17.36
CA ALA A 78 2.29 -7.65 17.59
C ALA A 78 2.51 -6.84 16.28
N ARG A 79 3.41 -7.30 15.41
CA ARG A 79 3.59 -6.72 14.06
C ARG A 79 2.33 -6.88 13.22
N ALA A 80 1.74 -8.08 13.23
CA ALA A 80 0.49 -8.35 12.51
C ALA A 80 -0.65 -7.43 12.98
N LYS A 81 -0.73 -7.16 14.29
CA LYS A 81 -1.70 -6.22 14.84
C LYS A 81 -1.47 -4.80 14.30
N VAL A 82 -0.24 -4.30 14.33
CA VAL A 82 0.10 -2.96 13.79
C VAL A 82 -0.21 -2.89 12.30
N ARG A 83 0.15 -3.91 11.50
CA ARG A 83 -0.19 -3.95 10.07
C ARG A 83 -1.69 -3.85 9.85
N PHE A 84 -2.47 -4.61 10.61
CA PHE A 84 -3.92 -4.62 10.47
C PHE A 84 -4.56 -3.28 10.87
N GLU A 85 -4.09 -2.66 11.94
CA GLU A 85 -4.66 -1.41 12.49
C GLU A 85 -4.21 -0.16 11.71
N GLU A 86 -2.95 -0.12 11.27
CA GLU A 86 -2.32 1.10 10.78
C GLU A 86 -2.09 1.13 9.26
N ILE A 87 -2.08 -0.03 8.58
CA ILE A 87 -1.62 -0.11 7.20
C ILE A 87 -2.68 -0.70 6.28
N GLY A 88 -3.06 0.08 5.25
CA GLY A 88 -3.83 -0.40 4.12
C GLY A 88 -2.89 -0.79 2.97
N PHE A 89 -2.86 -2.09 2.62
CA PHE A 89 -2.10 -2.57 1.49
C PHE A 89 -2.96 -2.69 0.24
N ILE A 90 -2.51 -2.06 -0.84
CA ILE A 90 -3.00 -2.24 -2.20
C ILE A 90 -1.85 -2.88 -2.98
N LEU A 91 -1.95 -4.16 -3.27
CA LEU A 91 -0.93 -4.91 -3.99
C LEU A 91 -1.27 -4.98 -5.48
N GLN A 92 -0.25 -5.20 -6.32
CA GLN A 92 -0.41 -5.37 -7.76
C GLN A 92 -1.38 -6.51 -8.09
N ALA A 93 -1.27 -7.65 -7.41
CA ALA A 93 -2.31 -8.67 -7.40
C ALA A 93 -3.36 -8.33 -6.36
N SER A 94 -4.64 -8.37 -6.73
CA SER A 94 -5.76 -8.00 -5.84
C SER A 94 -5.88 -8.84 -4.57
N ASN A 95 -5.36 -10.07 -4.59
CA ASN A 95 -5.32 -11.01 -3.47
C ASN A 95 -6.66 -11.11 -2.72
N LEU A 96 -7.76 -11.17 -3.46
CA LEU A 96 -9.08 -11.40 -2.91
C LEU A 96 -9.23 -12.87 -2.51
N VAL A 97 -9.94 -13.12 -1.42
CA VAL A 97 -10.26 -14.48 -0.99
C VAL A 97 -11.28 -15.08 -1.98
N PRO A 98 -10.96 -16.15 -2.73
CA PRO A 98 -11.73 -16.58 -3.89
C PRO A 98 -13.15 -17.04 -3.56
N PHE A 99 -13.38 -17.57 -2.37
CA PHE A 99 -14.68 -18.08 -1.90
C PHE A 99 -15.48 -17.07 -1.08
N LEU A 100 -15.09 -15.79 -1.06
CA LEU A 100 -15.83 -14.71 -0.43
C LEU A 100 -16.35 -13.71 -1.46
N THR A 101 -17.62 -13.35 -1.37
CA THR A 101 -18.19 -12.26 -2.18
C THR A 101 -17.56 -10.91 -1.81
N VAL A 102 -17.70 -9.90 -2.66
CA VAL A 102 -17.21 -8.53 -2.39
C VAL A 102 -17.64 -8.06 -1.00
N LYS A 103 -18.90 -8.18 -0.65
CA LYS A 103 -19.42 -7.83 0.68
C LYS A 103 -18.71 -8.61 1.79
N LYS A 104 -18.52 -9.92 1.61
CA LYS A 104 -17.88 -10.77 2.62
C LYS A 104 -16.38 -10.50 2.77
N GLN A 105 -15.68 -9.99 1.74
CA GLN A 105 -14.31 -9.50 1.86
C GLN A 105 -14.22 -8.38 2.91
N LEU A 106 -15.17 -7.45 2.91
CA LEU A 106 -15.22 -6.33 3.86
C LEU A 106 -15.66 -6.79 5.25
N GLN A 107 -16.69 -7.64 5.32
CA GLN A 107 -17.13 -8.23 6.59
C GLN A 107 -16.05 -9.05 7.30
N LEU A 108 -15.09 -9.61 6.55
CA LEU A 108 -13.93 -10.26 7.17
C LEU A 108 -13.08 -9.28 7.98
N VAL A 109 -12.93 -8.05 7.48
CA VAL A 109 -12.22 -6.96 8.20
C VAL A 109 -12.96 -6.62 9.50
N ASP A 110 -14.29 -6.47 9.43
CA ASP A 110 -15.12 -6.20 10.61
C ASP A 110 -15.00 -7.29 11.68
N LYS A 111 -14.99 -8.57 11.26
CA LYS A 111 -14.81 -9.71 12.19
C LYS A 111 -13.46 -9.68 12.90
N VAL A 112 -12.38 -9.36 12.19
CA VAL A 112 -11.05 -9.26 12.78
C VAL A 112 -10.97 -8.07 13.74
N ASN A 113 -11.59 -6.94 13.38
CA ASN A 113 -11.59 -5.72 14.17
C ASN A 113 -12.60 -5.76 15.34
N LYS A 114 -13.48 -6.77 15.40
CA LYS A 114 -14.61 -6.85 16.32
C LYS A 114 -15.50 -5.60 16.27
N ALA A 115 -15.53 -4.95 15.11
CA ALA A 115 -16.28 -3.72 14.85
C ALA A 115 -17.63 -4.03 14.21
N LYS A 116 -18.53 -3.05 14.27
CA LYS A 116 -19.76 -3.04 13.46
C LYS A 116 -19.42 -2.61 12.04
N GLU A 117 -20.30 -2.96 11.09
CA GLU A 117 -20.19 -2.61 9.68
C GLU A 117 -19.75 -1.14 9.45
N ASN A 118 -18.69 -0.95 8.69
CA ASN A 118 -18.15 0.39 8.41
C ASN A 118 -18.92 1.04 7.24
N ARG A 119 -19.80 1.99 7.53
CA ARG A 119 -20.57 2.71 6.52
C ARG A 119 -19.72 3.47 5.51
N ALA A 120 -18.58 4.03 5.94
CA ALA A 120 -17.66 4.72 5.03
C ALA A 120 -17.08 3.79 3.97
N GLY A 121 -16.90 2.51 4.29
CA GLY A 121 -16.48 1.49 3.32
C GLY A 121 -17.55 1.19 2.26
N LEU A 122 -18.83 1.25 2.63
CA LEU A 122 -19.93 1.09 1.67
C LEU A 122 -20.01 2.30 0.71
N ASP A 123 -19.78 3.52 1.19
CA ASP A 123 -19.70 4.71 0.34
C ASP A 123 -18.53 4.61 -0.63
N LEU A 124 -17.43 3.99 -0.23
CA LEU A 124 -16.28 3.77 -1.09
C LEU A 124 -16.59 2.77 -2.23
N LEU A 125 -17.35 1.71 -1.94
CA LEU A 125 -17.85 0.79 -2.97
C LEU A 125 -18.66 1.54 -4.04
N LYS A 126 -19.55 2.43 -3.61
CA LYS A 126 -20.36 3.24 -4.52
C LYS A 126 -19.50 4.17 -5.37
N ARG A 127 -18.56 4.90 -4.76
CA ARG A 127 -17.65 5.82 -5.45
C ARG A 127 -16.79 5.11 -6.51
N LEU A 128 -16.46 3.84 -6.30
CA LEU A 128 -15.68 3.02 -7.23
C LEU A 128 -16.57 2.18 -8.18
N GLY A 129 -17.89 2.43 -8.21
CA GLY A 129 -18.82 1.77 -9.12
C GLY A 129 -19.00 0.27 -8.86
N LEU A 130 -18.89 -0.14 -7.59
CA LEU A 130 -18.94 -1.55 -7.18
C LEU A 130 -20.23 -1.94 -6.45
N GLU A 131 -21.17 -1.01 -6.27
CA GLU A 131 -22.40 -1.26 -5.49
C GLU A 131 -23.26 -2.42 -6.04
N LYS A 132 -23.26 -2.61 -7.35
CA LYS A 132 -24.02 -3.72 -8.00
C LYS A 132 -23.29 -5.05 -7.96
N LEU A 133 -22.04 -5.07 -7.49
CA LEU A 133 -21.16 -6.24 -7.49
C LEU A 133 -20.96 -6.85 -6.10
N VAL A 134 -21.68 -6.35 -5.09
CA VAL A 134 -21.46 -6.71 -3.67
C VAL A 134 -21.64 -8.20 -3.37
N ASP A 135 -22.50 -8.90 -4.13
CA ASP A 135 -22.78 -10.32 -3.97
C ASP A 135 -21.97 -11.21 -4.95
N LYS A 136 -21.11 -10.59 -5.80
CA LYS A 136 -20.27 -11.30 -6.76
C LYS A 136 -19.03 -11.89 -6.10
N TYR A 137 -18.57 -13.04 -6.60
CA TYR A 137 -17.29 -13.66 -6.25
C TYR A 137 -16.17 -13.09 -7.12
N PRO A 138 -14.90 -13.18 -6.67
CA PRO A 138 -13.75 -12.66 -7.44
C PRO A 138 -13.63 -13.19 -8.86
N GLU A 139 -14.02 -14.44 -9.11
CA GLU A 139 -14.02 -15.06 -10.44
C GLU A 139 -15.03 -14.45 -11.43
N GLU A 140 -16.11 -13.85 -10.90
CA GLU A 140 -17.13 -13.18 -11.68
C GLU A 140 -16.80 -11.72 -12.02
N LEU A 141 -15.67 -11.21 -11.50
CA LEU A 141 -15.22 -9.83 -11.65
C LEU A 141 -14.15 -9.73 -12.74
N SER A 142 -14.15 -8.63 -13.49
CA SER A 142 -13.02 -8.24 -14.34
C SER A 142 -11.77 -7.96 -13.51
N GLY A 143 -10.58 -7.91 -14.15
CA GLY A 143 -9.32 -7.56 -13.49
C GLY A 143 -9.38 -6.20 -12.78
N GLY A 144 -9.93 -5.19 -13.47
CA GLY A 144 -10.09 -3.85 -12.92
C GLY A 144 -11.10 -3.79 -11.75
N GLU A 145 -12.20 -4.56 -11.81
CA GLU A 145 -13.15 -4.65 -10.70
C GLU A 145 -12.51 -5.31 -9.47
N ARG A 146 -11.77 -6.42 -9.66
CA ARG A 146 -11.01 -7.04 -8.56
C ARG A 146 -10.03 -6.06 -7.91
N GLN A 147 -9.33 -5.28 -8.73
CA GLN A 147 -8.38 -4.27 -8.21
C GLN A 147 -9.10 -3.18 -7.42
N ARG A 148 -10.23 -2.66 -7.91
CA ARG A 148 -11.03 -1.67 -7.16
C ARG A 148 -11.59 -2.25 -5.85
N VAL A 149 -12.02 -3.51 -5.82
CA VAL A 149 -12.43 -4.19 -4.57
C VAL A 149 -11.25 -4.28 -3.58
N ALA A 150 -10.06 -4.62 -4.06
CA ALA A 150 -8.85 -4.65 -3.21
C ALA A 150 -8.52 -3.27 -2.62
N ILE A 151 -8.70 -2.20 -3.38
CA ILE A 151 -8.55 -0.82 -2.92
C ILE A 151 -9.57 -0.49 -1.81
N VAL A 152 -10.85 -0.81 -2.04
CA VAL A 152 -11.88 -0.63 -1.00
C VAL A 152 -11.50 -1.37 0.28
N ARG A 153 -11.11 -2.66 0.16
CA ARG A 153 -10.71 -3.47 1.30
C ARG A 153 -9.52 -2.87 2.06
N ALA A 154 -8.52 -2.35 1.35
CA ALA A 154 -7.34 -1.73 1.95
C ALA A 154 -7.69 -0.46 2.75
N LEU A 155 -8.67 0.31 2.28
CA LEU A 155 -9.11 1.55 2.91
C LEU A 155 -10.21 1.33 3.97
N TYR A 156 -10.83 0.15 3.99
CA TYR A 156 -12.01 -0.14 4.78
C TYR A 156 -11.80 -0.01 6.30
N ASN A 157 -10.61 -0.38 6.79
CA ASN A 157 -10.25 -0.29 8.21
C ASN A 157 -9.74 1.09 8.63
N ASP A 158 -9.90 2.10 7.79
CA ASP A 158 -9.44 3.48 8.02
C ASP A 158 -7.95 3.58 8.45
N PRO A 159 -7.01 2.98 7.69
CA PRO A 159 -5.59 2.94 8.05
C PRO A 159 -4.98 4.34 8.07
N THR A 160 -3.92 4.54 8.87
CA THR A 160 -3.11 5.78 8.88
C THR A 160 -2.10 5.86 7.73
N ILE A 161 -1.71 4.70 7.20
CA ILE A 161 -0.74 4.57 6.13
C ILE A 161 -1.34 3.74 5.00
N ILE A 162 -1.23 4.21 3.78
CA ILE A 162 -1.62 3.48 2.57
C ILE A 162 -0.35 3.15 1.78
N LEU A 163 -0.13 1.87 1.53
CA LEU A 163 0.96 1.36 0.71
C LEU A 163 0.39 0.73 -0.55
N ALA A 164 0.66 1.33 -1.70
CA ALA A 164 0.10 0.93 -2.99
C ALA A 164 1.20 0.51 -3.96
N ASP A 165 1.23 -0.77 -4.32
CA ASP A 165 2.15 -1.33 -5.32
C ASP A 165 1.41 -1.49 -6.64
N GLU A 166 1.71 -0.63 -7.61
CA GLU A 166 1.09 -0.59 -8.93
C GLU A 166 -0.45 -0.64 -8.89
N PRO A 167 -1.11 0.24 -8.10
CA PRO A 167 -2.54 0.13 -7.80
C PRO A 167 -3.45 0.27 -9.03
N THR A 168 -2.91 0.74 -10.14
CA THR A 168 -3.64 1.07 -11.37
C THR A 168 -3.29 0.19 -12.56
N ALA A 169 -2.38 -0.78 -12.41
CA ALA A 169 -1.84 -1.58 -13.52
C ALA A 169 -2.92 -2.37 -14.32
N SER A 170 -4.05 -2.72 -13.69
CA SER A 170 -5.15 -3.46 -14.32
C SER A 170 -6.34 -2.57 -14.70
N LEU A 171 -6.18 -1.24 -14.67
CA LEU A 171 -7.24 -0.26 -14.91
C LEU A 171 -7.05 0.45 -16.24
N ASP A 172 -8.15 0.85 -16.86
CA ASP A 172 -8.12 1.85 -17.92
C ASP A 172 -7.71 3.23 -17.38
N THR A 173 -7.36 4.14 -18.30
CA THR A 173 -6.83 5.46 -17.92
C THR A 173 -7.79 6.26 -17.04
N GLU A 174 -9.07 6.24 -17.31
CA GLU A 174 -10.08 7.00 -16.55
C GLU A 174 -10.16 6.47 -15.11
N LYS A 175 -10.25 5.15 -14.97
CA LYS A 175 -10.30 4.49 -13.65
C LYS A 175 -8.99 4.61 -12.87
N ALA A 176 -7.86 4.63 -13.56
CA ALA A 176 -6.56 4.90 -12.94
C ALA A 176 -6.53 6.29 -12.29
N TYR A 177 -6.99 7.33 -13.00
CA TYR A 177 -7.10 8.68 -12.43
C TYR A 177 -8.10 8.76 -11.27
N GLU A 178 -9.26 8.08 -11.36
CA GLU A 178 -10.22 8.02 -10.25
C GLU A 178 -9.57 7.46 -8.98
N VAL A 179 -8.84 6.34 -9.10
CA VAL A 179 -8.16 5.71 -7.97
C VAL A 179 -7.11 6.64 -7.36
N VAL A 180 -6.26 7.27 -8.18
CA VAL A 180 -5.22 8.17 -7.67
C VAL A 180 -5.81 9.40 -6.99
N LYS A 181 -6.91 9.97 -7.53
CA LYS A 181 -7.66 11.06 -6.87
C LYS A 181 -8.21 10.63 -5.51
N ILE A 182 -8.71 9.39 -5.39
CA ILE A 182 -9.15 8.84 -4.09
C ILE A 182 -7.98 8.77 -3.12
N LEU A 183 -6.82 8.22 -3.54
CA LEU A 183 -5.63 8.13 -2.70
C LEU A 183 -5.12 9.51 -2.26
N ALA A 184 -5.09 10.47 -3.17
CA ALA A 184 -4.73 11.87 -2.86
C ALA A 184 -5.70 12.50 -1.86
N LYS A 185 -7.01 12.24 -2.00
CA LYS A 185 -8.03 12.71 -1.07
C LYS A 185 -7.89 12.07 0.31
N GLU A 186 -7.66 10.77 0.38
CA GLU A 186 -7.38 10.06 1.66
C GLU A 186 -6.15 10.67 2.36
N ALA A 187 -5.10 11.01 1.61
CA ALA A 187 -3.93 11.67 2.18
C ALA A 187 -4.29 13.06 2.74
N LYS A 188 -4.84 13.94 1.92
CA LYS A 188 -5.04 15.37 2.28
C LYS A 188 -6.18 15.59 3.27
N GLU A 189 -7.35 14.98 3.04
CA GLU A 189 -8.53 15.25 3.84
C GLU A 189 -8.60 14.41 5.12
N LYS A 190 -8.06 13.18 5.08
CA LYS A 190 -8.05 12.28 6.25
C LYS A 190 -6.68 12.18 6.92
N ASN A 191 -5.74 13.05 6.52
CA ASN A 191 -4.41 13.15 7.12
C ASN A 191 -3.63 11.82 7.15
N LYS A 192 -3.78 11.00 6.08
CA LYS A 192 -3.07 9.72 5.93
C LYS A 192 -1.74 9.90 5.20
N ALA A 193 -0.76 9.05 5.48
CA ALA A 193 0.43 8.96 4.65
C ALA A 193 0.17 7.95 3.53
N THR A 194 0.38 8.35 2.28
CA THR A 194 0.21 7.47 1.12
C THR A 194 1.53 7.32 0.37
N ILE A 195 1.92 6.08 0.11
CA ILE A 195 3.10 5.74 -0.69
C ILE A 195 2.63 4.88 -1.86
N MET A 196 2.85 5.35 -3.07
CA MET A 196 2.49 4.65 -4.30
C MET A 196 3.75 4.31 -5.10
N VAL A 197 3.94 3.04 -5.39
CA VAL A 197 4.87 2.57 -6.41
C VAL A 197 4.14 2.57 -7.74
N THR A 198 4.71 3.20 -8.77
CA THR A 198 4.15 3.20 -10.11
C THR A 198 5.21 3.40 -11.17
N HIS A 199 4.97 2.90 -12.37
CA HIS A 199 5.71 3.22 -13.60
C HIS A 199 4.95 4.21 -14.49
N ASP A 200 3.71 4.56 -14.14
CA ASP A 200 2.91 5.54 -14.89
C ASP A 200 3.19 6.97 -14.41
N LEU A 201 4.06 7.65 -15.14
CA LEU A 201 4.48 9.02 -14.82
C LEU A 201 3.34 10.05 -14.89
N ARG A 202 2.24 9.75 -15.60
CA ARG A 202 1.07 10.65 -15.68
C ARG A 202 0.36 10.80 -14.33
N LEU A 203 0.57 9.87 -13.42
CA LEU A 203 -0.10 9.83 -12.11
C LEU A 203 0.69 10.54 -11.00
N VAL A 204 1.97 10.87 -11.24
CA VAL A 204 2.83 11.48 -10.21
C VAL A 204 2.46 12.92 -9.88
N ASP A 205 1.75 13.62 -10.78
CA ASP A 205 1.28 15.00 -10.57
C ASP A 205 0.31 15.14 -9.39
N TYR A 206 -0.26 14.03 -8.94
CA TYR A 206 -1.11 13.98 -7.73
C TYR A 206 -0.32 13.84 -6.43
N CYS A 207 0.99 13.61 -6.52
CA CYS A 207 1.86 13.36 -5.38
C CYS A 207 2.55 14.64 -4.90
N ASP A 208 2.79 14.74 -3.59
CA ASP A 208 3.53 15.86 -3.00
C ASP A 208 5.04 15.76 -3.26
N LYS A 209 5.56 14.53 -3.44
CA LYS A 209 6.97 14.23 -3.73
C LYS A 209 7.09 12.98 -4.59
N VAL A 210 8.14 12.96 -5.39
CA VAL A 210 8.50 11.81 -6.21
C VAL A 210 9.89 11.34 -5.81
N TYR A 211 10.05 10.03 -5.63
CA TYR A 211 11.32 9.37 -5.38
C TYR A 211 11.66 8.45 -6.55
N LEU A 212 12.94 8.42 -6.89
CA LEU A 212 13.49 7.49 -7.89
C LEU A 212 14.19 6.33 -7.16
N MET A 213 13.85 5.11 -7.55
CA MET A 213 14.47 3.88 -7.08
C MET A 213 15.27 3.25 -8.20
N GLU A 214 16.59 3.19 -8.05
CA GLU A 214 17.51 2.57 -9.02
C GLU A 214 18.54 1.70 -8.28
N ASP A 215 18.72 0.47 -8.73
CA ASP A 215 19.67 -0.50 -8.17
C ASP A 215 19.70 -0.57 -6.65
N GLY A 216 18.52 -0.61 -6.05
CA GLY A 216 18.32 -0.67 -4.59
C GLY A 216 18.57 0.63 -3.85
N ARG A 217 18.79 1.76 -4.54
CA ARG A 217 18.97 3.10 -3.95
C ARG A 217 17.74 3.96 -4.18
N LEU A 218 17.28 4.60 -3.11
CA LEU A 218 16.19 5.56 -3.15
C LEU A 218 16.77 6.99 -3.08
N SER A 219 16.37 7.85 -4.01
CA SER A 219 16.70 9.27 -4.01
C SER A 219 15.45 10.11 -4.24
N GLU A 220 15.35 11.29 -3.63
CA GLU A 220 14.29 12.23 -3.95
C GLU A 220 14.54 12.82 -5.35
N LYS A 221 13.53 12.76 -6.22
CA LYS A 221 13.58 13.42 -7.53
C LYS A 221 13.32 14.90 -7.30
N VAL A 222 14.36 15.70 -7.48
CA VAL A 222 14.27 17.16 -7.51
C VAL A 222 14.00 17.53 -8.96
N ASP A 223 12.92 18.28 -9.22
CA ASP A 223 12.61 18.85 -10.54
C ASP A 223 13.63 19.88 -10.98
#